data_3ddaaf617283d28ce2ca915475857fcc
#
_entry.id   3ddaaf617283d28ce2ca915475857fcc
#
_cell.length_a   1.000
_cell.length_b   1.000
_cell.length_c   1.000
_cell.angle_alpha   90.00
_cell.angle_beta   90.00
_cell.angle_gamma   90.00
#
_symmetry.space_group_name_H-M   'P 1'
#
loop_
_entity.id
_entity.type
_entity.pdbx_description
1 polymer ?
#
loop_
_entity_poly.entity_id
_entity_poly.type
_entity_poly.pdbx_seq_one_letter_code
_entity_poly.pdbx_strand_id
1 'polypeptide(L)'
;MTKFSEMKYERPDLDGVKAQLSSLTRRLKEAGSYDEARAVFLEREQAAKHLSTMTNLAHIRHSIDTRDAFYDGEMKFWNAALPELQEYEQAWTQAMLDSPYRTDFSSEYGDLMFVNAEIALKTFSPEIIPQLQQENELTQEYEKLLASAQIPFEGKVYTLSQLTPFKNDPDDGRRLAAWKAEGQWYKDNQDKMDAIYDQLVHLRDEMGRKLGYEGYTTLGYYRMGRNCYTKEDVERFRAAVVKYLVPVADQVYRRQAQRLGKEYPMSFADNQLEFRSGNPRPQGTPNDILAQGKKFYDELSPETSVFFNTMLDGELLDVLSTEGKQSGGYCTSIADYGVPFIFANFNGTQHDVEVVTHEAGHAFAAWTNRDRVPMEYVWPSMEGCEVHSMSMEFFAEPWADGFFGPDAKKFLYSHLSGALTFIPYGTLVDHFQHEVYANPDMTPAQRHAVWKELLGVYMPWMRLDGDIPFYSEGQGWQRQHHIYSSPFYYIDYCLAQTVSLQFWAMIQTDRKNAWEHYMAYTRQGGSRVFTELLKNAGLESPFDENCLRGVCQAASACLDSFDLTGII
;
A
#
# COMPACT_ATOMS: atom_id res chain seq x y z
N MET A 1 -25.69 -14.41 2.93
CA MET A 1 -24.78 -13.26 3.03
C MET A 1 -25.35 -12.13 2.19
N THR A 2 -25.32 -10.89 2.67
CA THR A 2 -25.76 -9.71 1.91
C THR A 2 -24.73 -9.41 0.83
N LYS A 3 -25.16 -9.25 -0.43
CA LYS A 3 -24.28 -8.88 -1.54
C LYS A 3 -23.92 -7.40 -1.47
N PHE A 4 -22.76 -7.02 -2.00
CA PHE A 4 -22.30 -5.63 -2.00
C PHE A 4 -23.34 -4.66 -2.63
N SER A 5 -23.99 -5.10 -3.74
CA SER A 5 -25.06 -4.34 -4.40
C SER A 5 -26.29 -4.10 -3.52
N GLU A 6 -26.53 -4.94 -2.51
CA GLU A 6 -27.65 -4.86 -1.57
C GLU A 6 -27.34 -4.09 -0.28
N MET A 7 -26.05 -3.79 -0.02
CA MET A 7 -25.63 -3.07 1.17
C MET A 7 -26.11 -1.62 1.13
N LYS A 8 -26.77 -1.17 2.17
CA LYS A 8 -27.36 0.16 2.23
C LYS A 8 -26.34 1.19 2.72
N TYR A 9 -26.26 2.29 2.00
CA TYR A 9 -25.56 3.49 2.44
C TYR A 9 -26.58 4.51 2.91
N GLU A 10 -26.35 5.07 4.09
CA GLU A 10 -27.12 6.19 4.63
C GLU A 10 -26.13 7.20 5.21
N ARG A 11 -26.23 8.49 4.78
CA ARG A 11 -25.38 9.54 5.35
C ARG A 11 -25.72 9.70 6.82
N PRO A 12 -24.76 9.53 7.76
CA PRO A 12 -25.03 9.75 9.17
C PRO A 12 -25.38 11.21 9.47
N ASP A 13 -26.26 11.41 10.45
CA ASP A 13 -26.46 12.72 11.09
C ASP A 13 -25.21 13.06 11.91
N LEU A 14 -24.40 13.99 11.43
CA LEU A 14 -23.10 14.34 12.03
C LEU A 14 -23.26 14.86 13.48
N ASP A 15 -24.28 15.65 13.74
CA ASP A 15 -24.54 16.18 15.08
C ASP A 15 -24.97 15.05 16.03
N GLY A 16 -25.78 14.11 15.53
CA GLY A 16 -26.15 12.91 16.27
C GLY A 16 -24.93 12.02 16.58
N VAL A 17 -24.01 11.84 15.63
CA VAL A 17 -22.75 11.10 15.85
C VAL A 17 -21.89 11.79 16.92
N LYS A 18 -21.68 13.10 16.82
CA LYS A 18 -20.93 13.89 17.83
C LYS A 18 -21.55 13.78 19.23
N ALA A 19 -22.87 13.86 19.32
CA ALA A 19 -23.61 13.72 20.58
C ALA A 19 -23.45 12.29 21.16
N GLN A 20 -23.53 11.26 20.33
CA GLN A 20 -23.30 9.86 20.73
C GLN A 20 -21.89 9.66 21.29
N LEU A 21 -20.84 10.09 20.54
CA LEU A 21 -19.44 9.97 20.97
C LEU A 21 -19.18 10.70 22.29
N SER A 22 -19.73 11.93 22.45
CA SER A 22 -19.63 12.67 23.69
C SER A 22 -20.32 11.96 24.87
N SER A 23 -21.49 11.36 24.62
CA SER A 23 -22.23 10.60 25.64
C SER A 23 -21.47 9.34 26.07
N LEU A 24 -20.90 8.59 25.11
CA LEU A 24 -20.11 7.40 25.40
C LEU A 24 -18.85 7.75 26.21
N THR A 25 -18.15 8.81 25.83
CA THR A 25 -16.96 9.29 26.56
C THR A 25 -17.30 9.68 28.00
N ARG A 26 -18.42 10.39 28.22
CA ARG A 26 -18.87 10.73 29.56
C ARG A 26 -19.22 9.48 30.38
N ARG A 27 -20.00 8.56 29.82
CA ARG A 27 -20.41 7.31 30.49
C ARG A 27 -19.18 6.44 30.85
N LEU A 28 -18.14 6.41 30.02
CA LEU A 28 -16.90 5.73 30.36
C LEU A 28 -16.22 6.35 31.59
N LYS A 29 -16.16 7.68 31.66
CA LYS A 29 -15.58 8.41 32.80
C LYS A 29 -16.40 8.23 34.09
N GLU A 30 -17.70 8.06 33.98
CA GLU A 30 -18.63 7.90 35.10
C GLU A 30 -18.85 6.45 35.53
N ALA A 31 -18.28 5.47 34.82
CA ALA A 31 -18.44 4.05 35.11
C ALA A 31 -17.93 3.67 36.52
N GLY A 32 -18.80 3.02 37.29
CA GLY A 32 -18.52 2.64 38.69
C GLY A 32 -17.88 1.26 38.82
N SER A 33 -17.76 0.51 37.71
CA SER A 33 -17.15 -0.82 37.65
C SER A 33 -16.54 -1.11 36.29
N TYR A 34 -15.64 -2.11 36.22
CA TYR A 34 -15.11 -2.58 34.95
C TYR A 34 -16.21 -3.08 34.00
N ASP A 35 -17.18 -3.82 34.51
CA ASP A 35 -18.29 -4.34 33.68
C ASP A 35 -19.08 -3.20 33.02
N GLU A 36 -19.33 -2.10 33.74
CA GLU A 36 -19.98 -0.91 33.19
C GLU A 36 -19.08 -0.22 32.13
N ALA A 37 -17.79 -0.04 32.43
CA ALA A 37 -16.83 0.56 31.48
C ALA A 37 -16.70 -0.30 30.21
N ARG A 38 -16.63 -1.62 30.37
CA ARG A 38 -16.59 -2.60 29.28
C ARG A 38 -17.86 -2.55 28.41
N ALA A 39 -19.02 -2.43 29.01
CA ALA A 39 -20.28 -2.31 28.26
C ALA A 39 -20.28 -1.06 27.39
N VAL A 40 -19.83 0.08 27.93
CA VAL A 40 -19.69 1.34 27.18
C VAL A 40 -18.65 1.22 26.05
N PHE A 41 -17.52 0.56 26.31
CA PHE A 41 -16.50 0.28 25.32
C PHE A 41 -17.04 -0.53 24.15
N LEU A 42 -17.78 -1.61 24.41
CA LEU A 42 -18.38 -2.45 23.37
C LEU A 42 -19.45 -1.69 22.55
N GLU A 43 -20.22 -0.81 23.19
CA GLU A 43 -21.17 0.08 22.49
C GLU A 43 -20.43 1.06 21.57
N ARG A 44 -19.28 1.59 22.02
CA ARG A 44 -18.41 2.46 21.22
C ARG A 44 -17.83 1.70 19.99
N GLU A 45 -17.42 0.45 20.17
CA GLU A 45 -16.94 -0.41 19.09
C GLU A 45 -18.02 -0.61 18.01
N GLN A 46 -19.28 -0.81 18.40
CA GLN A 46 -20.40 -0.91 17.45
C GLN A 46 -20.63 0.40 16.68
N ALA A 47 -20.58 1.55 17.37
CA ALA A 47 -20.70 2.85 16.73
C ALA A 47 -19.57 3.10 15.72
N ALA A 48 -18.33 2.71 16.08
CA ALA A 48 -17.17 2.81 15.19
C ALA A 48 -17.31 1.91 13.94
N LYS A 49 -17.77 0.67 14.12
CA LYS A 49 -18.02 -0.26 12.98
C LYS A 49 -19.04 0.32 12.02
N HIS A 50 -20.12 0.89 12.53
CA HIS A 50 -21.16 1.49 11.70
C HIS A 50 -20.64 2.72 10.94
N LEU A 51 -19.92 3.62 11.62
CA LEU A 51 -19.35 4.81 10.99
C LEU A 51 -18.34 4.43 9.89
N SER A 52 -17.46 3.46 10.18
CA SER A 52 -16.51 2.91 9.21
C SER A 52 -17.23 2.29 8.01
N THR A 53 -18.31 1.55 8.23
CA THR A 53 -19.10 0.95 7.15
C THR A 53 -19.67 2.00 6.22
N MET A 54 -20.28 3.07 6.77
CA MET A 54 -20.86 4.15 5.95
C MET A 54 -19.77 4.88 5.17
N THR A 55 -18.65 5.22 5.80
CA THR A 55 -17.52 5.86 5.14
C THR A 55 -16.98 5.01 3.98
N ASN A 56 -16.74 3.71 4.23
CA ASN A 56 -16.17 2.81 3.24
C ASN A 56 -17.13 2.51 2.09
N LEU A 57 -18.45 2.37 2.34
CA LEU A 57 -19.44 2.21 1.26
C LEU A 57 -19.48 3.44 0.34
N ALA A 58 -19.42 4.66 0.91
CA ALA A 58 -19.34 5.88 0.11
C ALA A 58 -18.06 5.92 -0.72
N HIS A 59 -16.92 5.63 -0.09
CA HIS A 59 -15.60 5.60 -0.73
C HIS A 59 -15.53 4.56 -1.87
N ILE A 60 -15.92 3.32 -1.63
CA ILE A 60 -15.89 2.25 -2.63
C ILE A 60 -16.75 2.63 -3.84
N ARG A 61 -17.98 3.09 -3.62
CA ARG A 61 -18.90 3.43 -4.71
C ARG A 61 -18.46 4.66 -5.49
N HIS A 62 -17.88 5.64 -4.83
CA HIS A 62 -17.22 6.75 -5.51
C HIS A 62 -16.01 6.29 -6.32
N SER A 63 -15.18 5.40 -5.78
CA SER A 63 -14.02 4.85 -6.51
C SER A 63 -14.43 4.09 -7.77
N ILE A 64 -15.54 3.35 -7.73
CA ILE A 64 -16.07 2.60 -8.88
C ILE A 64 -16.53 3.54 -10.01
N ASP A 65 -17.18 4.66 -9.69
CA ASP A 65 -17.49 5.72 -10.67
C ASP A 65 -17.37 7.11 -10.04
N THR A 66 -16.24 7.77 -10.27
CA THR A 66 -15.95 9.13 -9.76
C THR A 66 -16.83 10.22 -10.39
N ARG A 67 -17.63 9.89 -11.40
CA ARG A 67 -18.58 10.78 -12.09
C ARG A 67 -19.97 10.73 -11.45
N ASP A 68 -20.22 9.77 -10.56
CA ASP A 68 -21.48 9.72 -9.81
C ASP A 68 -21.60 10.93 -8.89
N ALA A 69 -22.51 11.84 -9.25
CA ALA A 69 -22.67 13.11 -8.54
C ALA A 69 -23.12 12.94 -7.08
N PHE A 70 -23.85 11.83 -6.76
CA PHE A 70 -24.24 11.53 -5.39
C PHE A 70 -23.02 11.15 -4.56
N TYR A 71 -22.22 10.17 -5.00
CA TYR A 71 -21.06 9.73 -4.24
C TYR A 71 -19.91 10.74 -4.26
N ASP A 72 -19.75 11.57 -5.30
CA ASP A 72 -18.82 12.73 -5.26
C ASP A 72 -19.25 13.73 -4.17
N GLY A 73 -20.55 13.95 -4.03
CA GLY A 73 -21.13 14.77 -2.92
C GLY A 73 -20.89 14.15 -1.54
N GLU A 74 -21.02 12.81 -1.42
CA GLU A 74 -20.76 12.10 -0.17
C GLU A 74 -19.27 12.16 0.22
N MET A 75 -18.35 12.03 -0.74
CA MET A 75 -16.91 12.15 -0.46
C MET A 75 -16.53 13.56 0.00
N LYS A 76 -17.12 14.61 -0.59
CA LYS A 76 -16.93 15.99 -0.10
C LYS A 76 -17.43 16.16 1.33
N PHE A 77 -18.58 15.55 1.66
CA PHE A 77 -19.10 15.53 3.03
C PHE A 77 -18.10 14.84 3.98
N TRP A 78 -17.64 13.63 3.66
CA TRP A 78 -16.72 12.88 4.52
C TRP A 78 -15.36 13.56 4.68
N ASN A 79 -14.81 14.14 3.63
CA ASN A 79 -13.56 14.90 3.69
C ASN A 79 -13.60 16.09 4.66
N ALA A 80 -14.76 16.71 4.79
CA ALA A 80 -14.96 17.77 5.76
C ALA A 80 -15.29 17.24 7.17
N ALA A 81 -16.10 16.19 7.26
CA ALA A 81 -16.65 15.68 8.53
C ALA A 81 -15.61 14.90 9.36
N LEU A 82 -14.77 14.07 8.70
CA LEU A 82 -13.82 13.22 9.43
C LEU A 82 -12.83 14.02 10.31
N PRO A 83 -12.22 15.13 9.85
CA PRO A 83 -11.39 15.96 10.71
C PRO A 83 -12.12 16.56 11.91
N GLU A 84 -13.41 16.90 11.76
CA GLU A 84 -14.23 17.39 12.89
C GLU A 84 -14.55 16.30 13.91
N LEU A 85 -14.76 15.05 13.46
CA LEU A 85 -14.99 13.92 14.36
C LEU A 85 -13.73 13.55 15.15
N GLN A 86 -12.55 13.88 14.65
CA GLN A 86 -11.29 13.53 15.31
C GLN A 86 -11.13 14.16 16.71
N GLU A 87 -11.74 15.30 16.98
CA GLU A 87 -11.77 15.88 18.33
C GLU A 87 -12.49 14.95 19.33
N TYR A 88 -13.58 14.33 18.91
CA TYR A 88 -14.35 13.40 19.75
C TYR A 88 -13.64 12.07 19.94
N GLU A 89 -12.93 11.61 18.92
CA GLU A 89 -12.05 10.44 19.01
C GLU A 89 -10.92 10.68 20.00
N GLN A 90 -10.29 11.85 19.97
CA GLN A 90 -9.25 12.23 20.93
C GLN A 90 -9.79 12.28 22.37
N ALA A 91 -11.00 12.81 22.57
CA ALA A 91 -11.63 12.85 23.88
C ALA A 91 -11.93 11.45 24.44
N TRP A 92 -12.35 10.52 23.57
CA TRP A 92 -12.52 9.10 23.91
C TRP A 92 -11.19 8.45 24.24
N THR A 93 -10.19 8.61 23.39
CA THR A 93 -8.83 8.07 23.55
C THR A 93 -8.23 8.52 24.90
N GLN A 94 -8.35 9.81 25.24
CA GLN A 94 -7.89 10.32 26.53
C GLN A 94 -8.66 9.67 27.68
N ALA A 95 -9.99 9.52 27.55
CA ALA A 95 -10.80 8.89 28.60
C ALA A 95 -10.44 7.41 28.83
N MET A 96 -10.08 6.69 27.78
CA MET A 96 -9.57 5.31 27.88
C MET A 96 -8.23 5.26 28.63
N LEU A 97 -7.29 6.15 28.29
CA LEU A 97 -5.98 6.24 28.94
C LEU A 97 -6.07 6.61 30.44
N ASP A 98 -7.01 7.49 30.79
CA ASP A 98 -7.25 7.95 32.16
C ASP A 98 -8.16 7.02 32.96
N SER A 99 -8.69 5.95 32.32
CA SER A 99 -9.62 5.04 32.97
C SER A 99 -8.99 4.31 34.16
N PRO A 100 -9.67 4.27 35.32
CA PRO A 100 -9.23 3.49 36.46
C PRO A 100 -9.19 1.97 36.16
N TYR A 101 -9.87 1.54 35.09
CA TYR A 101 -9.95 0.15 34.61
C TYR A 101 -8.94 -0.17 33.51
N ARG A 102 -7.95 0.68 33.25
CA ARG A 102 -6.93 0.46 32.20
C ARG A 102 -6.26 -0.92 32.33
N THR A 103 -5.93 -1.34 33.56
CA THR A 103 -5.32 -2.65 33.80
C THR A 103 -6.25 -3.81 33.46
N ASP A 104 -7.56 -3.67 33.71
CA ASP A 104 -8.55 -4.68 33.38
C ASP A 104 -8.71 -4.80 31.85
N PHE A 105 -8.81 -3.67 31.15
CA PHE A 105 -8.80 -3.64 29.67
C PHE A 105 -7.52 -4.24 29.09
N SER A 106 -6.36 -3.90 29.63
CA SER A 106 -5.07 -4.50 29.21
C SER A 106 -5.06 -6.02 29.41
N SER A 107 -5.63 -6.51 30.49
CA SER A 107 -5.72 -7.94 30.78
C SER A 107 -6.64 -8.69 29.80
N GLU A 108 -7.74 -8.05 29.36
CA GLU A 108 -8.71 -8.66 28.43
C GLU A 108 -8.29 -8.51 26.96
N TYR A 109 -7.81 -7.32 26.55
CA TYR A 109 -7.58 -6.98 25.14
C TYR A 109 -6.09 -6.78 24.78
N GLY A 110 -5.19 -6.78 25.77
CA GLY A 110 -3.76 -6.50 25.57
C GLY A 110 -3.42 -5.01 25.68
N ASP A 111 -2.12 -4.74 25.85
CA ASP A 111 -1.62 -3.37 26.07
C ASP A 111 -1.55 -2.52 24.78
N LEU A 112 -1.57 -3.15 23.60
CA LEU A 112 -1.32 -2.45 22.34
C LEU A 112 -2.34 -1.35 22.07
N MET A 113 -3.60 -1.53 22.44
CA MET A 113 -4.63 -0.49 22.30
C MET A 113 -4.25 0.81 23.03
N PHE A 114 -3.55 0.71 24.16
CA PHE A 114 -3.09 1.89 24.92
C PHE A 114 -1.81 2.50 24.32
N VAL A 115 -0.91 1.68 23.79
CA VAL A 115 0.26 2.16 23.03
C VAL A 115 -0.21 2.95 21.80
N ASN A 116 -1.15 2.41 21.05
CA ASN A 116 -1.74 3.08 19.87
C ASN A 116 -2.49 4.36 20.28
N ALA A 117 -3.24 4.31 21.39
CA ALA A 117 -3.93 5.46 21.95
C ALA A 117 -2.96 6.61 22.32
N GLU A 118 -1.85 6.31 22.96
CA GLU A 118 -0.79 7.28 23.29
C GLU A 118 -0.15 7.91 22.03
N ILE A 119 -0.01 7.14 20.94
CA ILE A 119 0.46 7.65 19.65
C ILE A 119 -0.61 8.52 19.00
N ALA A 120 -1.87 8.07 18.99
CA ALA A 120 -2.98 8.82 18.38
C ALA A 120 -3.11 10.22 18.99
N LEU A 121 -2.93 10.38 20.30
CA LEU A 121 -2.95 11.70 20.96
C LEU A 121 -1.83 12.63 20.48
N LYS A 122 -0.76 12.11 19.92
CA LYS A 122 0.39 12.90 19.40
C LYS A 122 0.18 13.38 17.95
N THR A 123 -0.90 12.96 17.31
CA THR A 123 -1.12 13.24 15.87
C THR A 123 -2.09 14.39 15.62
N PHE A 124 -2.79 14.88 16.64
CA PHE A 124 -3.91 15.79 16.46
C PHE A 124 -4.01 16.83 17.58
N SER A 125 -4.47 18.01 17.17
CA SER A 125 -5.03 19.07 18.03
C SER A 125 -6.11 19.79 17.21
N PRO A 126 -7.18 20.33 17.83
CA PRO A 126 -8.19 21.14 17.11
C PRO A 126 -7.58 22.30 16.29
N GLU A 127 -6.42 22.78 16.69
CA GLU A 127 -5.70 23.86 15.98
C GLU A 127 -5.24 23.51 14.56
N ILE A 128 -5.14 22.20 14.23
CA ILE A 128 -4.70 21.74 12.90
C ILE A 128 -5.86 21.28 12.00
N ILE A 129 -7.11 21.36 12.46
CA ILE A 129 -8.27 20.95 11.64
C ILE A 129 -8.29 21.64 10.27
N PRO A 130 -8.08 22.98 10.17
CA PRO A 130 -8.05 23.63 8.86
C PRO A 130 -6.96 23.09 7.93
N GLN A 131 -5.79 22.75 8.48
CA GLN A 131 -4.68 22.19 7.71
C GLN A 131 -4.98 20.77 7.24
N LEU A 132 -5.63 19.93 8.06
CA LEU A 132 -6.07 18.59 7.68
C LEU A 132 -7.09 18.63 6.53
N GLN A 133 -8.04 19.56 6.60
CA GLN A 133 -9.03 19.76 5.53
C GLN A 133 -8.34 20.21 4.22
N GLN A 134 -7.42 21.17 4.31
CA GLN A 134 -6.66 21.63 3.15
C GLN A 134 -5.74 20.52 2.58
N GLU A 135 -5.12 19.71 3.44
CA GLU A 135 -4.34 18.54 3.00
C GLU A 135 -5.20 17.57 2.18
N ASN A 136 -6.42 17.28 2.64
CA ASN A 136 -7.37 16.42 1.92
C ASN A 136 -7.75 17.01 0.56
N GLU A 137 -7.99 18.32 0.48
CA GLU A 137 -8.34 19.01 -0.76
C GLU A 137 -7.17 18.96 -1.77
N LEU A 138 -5.94 19.24 -1.33
CA LEU A 138 -4.75 19.21 -2.18
C LEU A 138 -4.44 17.79 -2.68
N THR A 139 -4.58 16.79 -1.82
CA THR A 139 -4.41 15.38 -2.20
C THR A 139 -5.44 14.97 -3.25
N GLN A 140 -6.70 15.32 -3.04
CA GLN A 140 -7.76 15.04 -4.01
C GLN A 140 -7.54 15.80 -5.34
N GLU A 141 -7.01 17.03 -5.31
CA GLU A 141 -6.66 17.76 -6.53
C GLU A 141 -5.59 17.02 -7.35
N TYR A 142 -4.56 16.51 -6.69
CA TYR A 142 -3.52 15.70 -7.33
C TYR A 142 -4.11 14.41 -7.94
N GLU A 143 -4.92 13.68 -7.20
CA GLU A 143 -5.56 12.45 -7.68
C GLU A 143 -6.46 12.69 -8.89
N LYS A 144 -7.27 13.76 -8.85
CA LYS A 144 -8.11 14.17 -9.98
C LYS A 144 -7.29 14.59 -11.20
N LEU A 145 -6.14 15.25 -10.98
CA LEU A 145 -5.23 15.59 -12.06
C LEU A 145 -4.74 14.32 -12.77
N LEU A 146 -4.25 13.31 -12.03
CA LEU A 146 -3.80 12.05 -12.61
C LEU A 146 -4.94 11.28 -13.30
N ALA A 147 -6.11 11.23 -12.69
CA ALA A 147 -7.29 10.56 -13.25
C ALA A 147 -7.80 11.22 -14.55
N SER A 148 -7.54 12.51 -14.72
CA SER A 148 -7.92 13.27 -15.92
C SER A 148 -6.99 13.06 -17.11
N ALA A 149 -5.92 12.26 -16.98
CA ALA A 149 -4.92 12.09 -18.02
C ALA A 149 -5.50 11.56 -19.33
N GLN A 150 -5.28 12.30 -20.41
CA GLN A 150 -5.63 11.94 -21.78
C GLN A 150 -4.37 12.05 -22.63
N ILE A 151 -3.74 10.91 -22.93
CA ILE A 151 -2.46 10.84 -23.60
C ILE A 151 -2.68 10.39 -25.05
N PRO A 152 -2.46 11.27 -26.05
CA PRO A 152 -2.51 10.88 -27.44
C PRO A 152 -1.36 9.94 -27.80
N PHE A 153 -1.67 8.75 -28.31
CA PHE A 153 -0.67 7.79 -28.75
C PHE A 153 -1.23 6.92 -29.89
N GLU A 154 -0.50 6.79 -30.99
CA GLU A 154 -0.90 5.99 -32.18
C GLU A 154 -2.34 6.25 -32.67
N GLY A 155 -2.75 7.52 -32.69
CA GLY A 155 -4.08 7.93 -33.18
C GLY A 155 -5.26 7.66 -32.25
N LYS A 156 -4.97 7.24 -31.00
CA LYS A 156 -5.95 7.05 -29.92
C LYS A 156 -5.56 7.88 -28.70
N VAL A 157 -6.46 7.94 -27.73
CA VAL A 157 -6.23 8.60 -26.44
C VAL A 157 -6.27 7.54 -25.34
N TYR A 158 -5.29 7.59 -24.44
CA TYR A 158 -5.14 6.62 -23.36
C TYR A 158 -5.04 7.34 -22.00
N THR A 159 -5.49 6.66 -20.95
CA THR A 159 -5.15 7.03 -19.57
C THR A 159 -3.72 6.59 -19.25
N LEU A 160 -3.17 7.04 -18.11
CA LEU A 160 -1.86 6.60 -17.63
C LEU A 160 -1.77 5.06 -17.52
N SER A 161 -2.79 4.42 -16.96
CA SER A 161 -2.82 2.96 -16.80
C SER A 161 -2.91 2.23 -18.14
N GLN A 162 -3.74 2.72 -19.07
CA GLN A 162 -3.91 2.12 -20.39
C GLN A 162 -2.66 2.24 -21.27
N LEU A 163 -1.78 3.21 -21.00
CA LEU A 163 -0.53 3.37 -21.74
C LEU A 163 0.57 2.39 -21.28
N THR A 164 0.46 1.82 -20.09
CA THR A 164 1.48 0.95 -19.48
C THR A 164 1.90 -0.25 -20.37
N PRO A 165 1.01 -0.99 -21.05
CA PRO A 165 1.42 -2.07 -21.93
C PRO A 165 2.39 -1.64 -23.05
N PHE A 166 2.26 -0.41 -23.55
CA PHE A 166 3.14 0.11 -24.61
C PHE A 166 4.51 0.54 -24.08
N LYS A 167 4.61 0.90 -22.82
CA LYS A 167 5.89 1.19 -22.15
C LYS A 167 6.73 -0.06 -21.88
N ASN A 168 6.13 -1.25 -22.03
CA ASN A 168 6.76 -2.55 -21.92
C ASN A 168 6.79 -3.30 -23.27
N ASP A 169 6.55 -2.59 -24.38
CA ASP A 169 6.54 -3.18 -25.72
C ASP A 169 7.94 -3.67 -26.11
N PRO A 170 8.06 -4.87 -26.71
CA PRO A 170 9.34 -5.37 -27.23
C PRO A 170 9.98 -4.48 -28.29
N ASP A 171 9.19 -3.74 -29.08
CA ASP A 171 9.70 -2.77 -30.05
C ASP A 171 10.29 -1.53 -29.35
N ASP A 172 11.59 -1.32 -29.53
CA ASP A 172 12.32 -0.23 -28.87
C ASP A 172 11.78 1.16 -29.23
N GLY A 173 11.37 1.35 -30.49
CA GLY A 173 10.86 2.63 -30.98
C GLY A 173 9.49 2.92 -30.38
N ARG A 174 8.61 1.93 -30.36
CA ARG A 174 7.28 2.03 -29.81
C ARG A 174 7.31 2.24 -28.29
N ARG A 175 8.17 1.49 -27.60
CA ARG A 175 8.38 1.63 -26.16
C ARG A 175 8.86 3.03 -25.78
N LEU A 176 9.90 3.52 -26.45
CA LEU A 176 10.42 4.86 -26.22
C LEU A 176 9.38 5.96 -26.54
N ALA A 177 8.61 5.79 -27.62
CA ALA A 177 7.54 6.71 -27.98
C ALA A 177 6.44 6.77 -26.92
N ALA A 178 6.06 5.61 -26.32
CA ALA A 178 5.09 5.57 -25.23
C ALA A 178 5.60 6.30 -23.97
N TRP A 179 6.87 6.07 -23.59
CA TRP A 179 7.49 6.79 -22.49
C TRP A 179 7.57 8.31 -22.74
N LYS A 180 7.85 8.74 -23.97
CA LYS A 180 7.85 10.16 -24.34
C LYS A 180 6.45 10.76 -24.28
N ALA A 181 5.43 10.03 -24.73
CA ALA A 181 4.04 10.49 -24.67
C ALA A 181 3.57 10.70 -23.23
N GLU A 182 3.86 9.74 -22.33
CA GLU A 182 3.56 9.88 -20.90
C GLU A 182 4.36 11.02 -20.26
N GLY A 183 5.66 11.05 -20.52
CA GLY A 183 6.53 12.09 -19.98
C GLY A 183 6.13 13.50 -20.43
N GLN A 184 5.64 13.65 -21.66
CA GLN A 184 5.13 14.93 -22.15
C GLN A 184 3.88 15.36 -21.39
N TRP A 185 2.95 14.45 -21.13
CA TRP A 185 1.76 14.75 -20.32
C TRP A 185 2.13 15.22 -18.91
N TYR A 186 3.06 14.54 -18.25
CA TYR A 186 3.56 14.96 -16.94
C TYR A 186 4.27 16.33 -17.02
N LYS A 187 5.07 16.56 -18.06
CA LYS A 187 5.76 17.83 -18.28
C LYS A 187 4.79 19.00 -18.46
N ASP A 188 3.70 18.78 -19.20
CA ASP A 188 2.66 19.80 -19.44
C ASP A 188 1.88 20.14 -18.16
N ASN A 189 1.86 19.25 -17.17
CA ASN A 189 1.20 19.41 -15.89
C ASN A 189 2.15 19.65 -14.71
N GLN A 190 3.45 19.76 -14.97
CA GLN A 190 4.49 19.85 -13.94
C GLN A 190 4.27 21.01 -12.98
N ASP A 191 4.00 22.21 -13.47
CA ASP A 191 3.83 23.41 -12.63
C ASP A 191 2.70 23.23 -11.61
N LYS A 192 1.63 22.51 -11.99
CA LYS A 192 0.53 22.17 -11.10
C LYS A 192 0.96 21.18 -10.02
N MET A 193 1.66 20.12 -10.41
CA MET A 193 2.16 19.11 -9.48
C MET A 193 3.15 19.72 -8.49
N ASP A 194 4.06 20.57 -8.98
CA ASP A 194 5.01 21.29 -8.14
C ASP A 194 4.29 22.19 -7.12
N ALA A 195 3.28 22.95 -7.57
CA ALA A 195 2.51 23.84 -6.70
C ALA A 195 1.70 23.08 -5.63
N ILE A 196 1.08 21.94 -5.98
CA ILE A 196 0.36 21.11 -5.02
C ILE A 196 1.33 20.54 -3.98
N TYR A 197 2.47 19.98 -4.43
CA TYR A 197 3.42 19.37 -3.52
C TYR A 197 4.09 20.40 -2.60
N ASP A 198 4.42 21.56 -3.12
CA ASP A 198 4.98 22.67 -2.34
C ASP A 198 4.03 23.10 -1.21
N GLN A 199 2.74 23.25 -1.51
CA GLN A 199 1.72 23.52 -0.51
C GLN A 199 1.60 22.38 0.52
N LEU A 200 1.60 21.12 0.09
CA LEU A 200 1.54 19.97 0.97
C LEU A 200 2.73 19.91 1.95
N VAL A 201 3.95 20.16 1.45
CA VAL A 201 5.17 20.13 2.30
C VAL A 201 5.10 21.20 3.37
N HIS A 202 4.79 22.46 3.00
CA HIS A 202 4.68 23.56 3.97
C HIS A 202 3.53 23.36 4.95
N LEU A 203 2.39 22.88 4.48
CA LEU A 203 1.22 22.61 5.30
C LEU A 203 1.51 21.52 6.36
N ARG A 204 2.20 20.47 5.97
CA ARG A 204 2.61 19.38 6.85
C ARG A 204 3.67 19.83 7.87
N ASP A 205 4.64 20.63 7.43
CA ASP A 205 5.62 21.24 8.35
C ASP A 205 4.94 22.15 9.37
N GLU A 206 3.96 22.97 8.93
CA GLU A 206 3.15 23.80 9.81
C GLU A 206 2.36 22.97 10.85
N MET A 207 1.73 21.86 10.42
CA MET A 207 1.04 20.96 11.35
C MET A 207 2.01 20.36 12.38
N GLY A 208 3.17 19.92 11.95
CA GLY A 208 4.20 19.41 12.85
C GLY A 208 4.60 20.44 13.90
N ARG A 209 4.87 21.68 13.49
CA ARG A 209 5.27 22.78 14.39
C ARG A 209 4.15 23.19 15.36
N LYS A 210 2.89 23.24 14.89
CA LYS A 210 1.70 23.51 15.75
C LYS A 210 1.55 22.46 16.85
N LEU A 211 1.92 21.20 16.57
CA LEU A 211 1.90 20.12 17.55
C LEU A 211 3.17 20.04 18.41
N GLY A 212 4.09 21.01 18.26
CA GLY A 212 5.30 21.11 19.09
C GLY A 212 6.50 20.31 18.59
N TYR A 213 6.46 19.81 17.36
CA TYR A 213 7.59 19.11 16.72
C TYR A 213 8.49 20.09 15.95
N GLU A 214 9.72 19.69 15.66
CA GLU A 214 10.67 20.47 14.87
C GLU A 214 10.23 20.62 13.40
N GLY A 215 9.39 19.68 12.91
CA GLY A 215 8.86 19.64 11.55
C GLY A 215 7.95 18.43 11.37
N TYR A 216 7.70 18.03 10.11
CA TYR A 216 6.71 17.00 9.79
C TYR A 216 7.17 15.58 10.11
N THR A 217 8.46 15.24 10.01
CA THR A 217 8.94 13.85 10.07
C THR A 217 8.42 13.09 11.30
N THR A 218 8.51 13.70 12.50
CA THR A 218 8.01 13.07 13.73
C THR A 218 6.50 12.88 13.71
N LEU A 219 5.76 13.90 13.28
CA LEU A 219 4.31 13.80 13.12
C LEU A 219 3.93 12.73 12.09
N GLY A 220 4.63 12.67 10.95
CA GLY A 220 4.42 11.68 9.91
C GLY A 220 4.59 10.26 10.41
N TYR A 221 5.62 9.99 11.22
CA TYR A 221 5.83 8.68 11.84
C TYR A 221 4.68 8.30 12.80
N TYR A 222 4.21 9.23 13.62
CA TYR A 222 3.05 8.99 14.49
C TYR A 222 1.76 8.78 13.68
N ARG A 223 1.54 9.56 12.61
CA ARG A 223 0.38 9.39 11.71
C ARG A 223 0.38 8.04 10.98
N MET A 224 1.55 7.45 10.76
CA MET A 224 1.71 6.08 10.25
C MET A 224 1.51 5.01 11.33
N GLY A 225 1.20 5.39 12.58
CA GLY A 225 1.01 4.44 13.68
C GLY A 225 2.27 3.69 14.10
N ARG A 226 3.46 4.20 13.80
CA ARG A 226 4.73 3.52 14.09
C ARG A 226 4.97 3.48 15.60
N ASN A 227 4.87 2.29 16.19
CA ASN A 227 4.88 2.06 17.63
C ASN A 227 6.04 1.19 18.12
N CYS A 228 6.87 0.63 17.22
CA CYS A 228 7.94 -0.29 17.61
C CYS A 228 9.27 -0.07 16.87
N TYR A 229 9.37 0.96 16.05
CA TYR A 229 10.60 1.36 15.39
C TYR A 229 10.62 2.87 15.11
N THR A 230 11.79 3.42 14.88
CA THR A 230 12.05 4.85 14.73
C THR A 230 12.64 5.18 13.36
N LYS A 231 12.82 6.48 13.08
CA LYS A 231 13.50 6.92 11.85
C LYS A 231 14.94 6.41 11.76
N GLU A 232 15.60 6.26 12.91
CA GLU A 232 16.98 5.73 12.99
C GLU A 232 17.03 4.24 12.63
N ASP A 233 15.99 3.46 12.95
CA ASP A 233 15.84 2.08 12.49
C ASP A 233 15.70 2.03 10.97
N VAL A 234 14.87 2.92 10.39
CA VAL A 234 14.68 3.04 8.95
C VAL A 234 15.98 3.50 8.26
N GLU A 235 16.74 4.43 8.84
CA GLU A 235 18.05 4.84 8.32
C GLU A 235 19.03 3.65 8.27
N ARG A 236 19.07 2.80 9.31
CA ARG A 236 19.88 1.57 9.30
C ARG A 236 19.41 0.58 8.22
N PHE A 237 18.10 0.42 8.05
CA PHE A 237 17.55 -0.40 6.98
C PHE A 237 17.97 0.13 5.59
N ARG A 238 17.86 1.44 5.35
CA ARG A 238 18.31 2.07 4.10
C ARG A 238 19.79 1.82 3.82
N ALA A 239 20.63 1.94 4.84
CA ALA A 239 22.07 1.65 4.72
C ALA A 239 22.34 0.17 4.39
N ALA A 240 21.58 -0.75 5.00
CA ALA A 240 21.67 -2.18 4.71
C ALA A 240 21.22 -2.50 3.28
N VAL A 241 20.15 -1.86 2.77
CA VAL A 241 19.69 -1.99 1.38
C VAL A 241 20.80 -1.59 0.40
N VAL A 242 21.44 -0.43 0.60
CA VAL A 242 22.54 0.03 -0.25
C VAL A 242 23.72 -0.95 -0.20
N LYS A 243 24.03 -1.48 0.98
CA LYS A 243 25.18 -2.38 1.20
C LYS A 243 24.98 -3.79 0.61
N TYR A 244 23.80 -4.38 0.78
CA TYR A 244 23.56 -5.79 0.48
C TYR A 244 22.67 -6.04 -0.74
N LEU A 245 21.65 -5.20 -0.94
CA LEU A 245 20.63 -5.44 -1.94
C LEU A 245 20.91 -4.73 -3.27
N VAL A 246 21.37 -3.47 -3.23
CA VAL A 246 21.71 -2.72 -4.46
C VAL A 246 22.71 -3.48 -5.33
N PRO A 247 23.79 -4.09 -4.79
CA PRO A 247 24.70 -4.91 -5.61
C PRO A 247 24.04 -6.14 -6.24
N VAL A 248 23.07 -6.76 -5.56
CA VAL A 248 22.31 -7.92 -6.09
C VAL A 248 21.38 -7.46 -7.21
N ALA A 249 20.63 -6.36 -7.00
CA ALA A 249 19.78 -5.76 -8.02
C ALA A 249 20.58 -5.33 -9.25
N ASP A 250 21.77 -4.75 -9.06
CA ASP A 250 22.68 -4.40 -10.15
C ASP A 250 23.05 -5.63 -11.02
N GLN A 251 23.30 -6.80 -10.40
CA GLN A 251 23.56 -8.03 -11.14
C GLN A 251 22.33 -8.54 -11.91
N VAL A 252 21.14 -8.42 -11.33
CA VAL A 252 19.89 -8.77 -12.02
C VAL A 252 19.75 -7.93 -13.30
N TYR A 253 19.93 -6.61 -13.21
CA TYR A 253 19.84 -5.72 -14.37
C TYR A 253 20.97 -5.89 -15.38
N ARG A 254 22.20 -6.27 -14.97
CA ARG A 254 23.28 -6.66 -15.89
C ARG A 254 22.88 -7.86 -16.75
N ARG A 255 22.29 -8.88 -16.13
CA ARG A 255 21.80 -10.07 -16.86
C ARG A 255 20.61 -9.72 -17.75
N GLN A 256 19.73 -8.85 -17.31
CA GLN A 256 18.62 -8.34 -18.12
C GLN A 256 19.15 -7.63 -19.37
N ALA A 257 20.13 -6.72 -19.21
CA ALA A 257 20.77 -6.05 -20.35
C ALA A 257 21.39 -7.04 -21.33
N GLN A 258 22.13 -8.05 -20.83
CA GLN A 258 22.70 -9.12 -21.67
C GLN A 258 21.61 -9.91 -22.40
N ARG A 259 20.54 -10.31 -21.72
CA ARG A 259 19.40 -11.04 -22.30
C ARG A 259 18.71 -10.23 -23.39
N LEU A 260 18.55 -8.93 -23.18
CA LEU A 260 17.95 -8.02 -24.14
C LEU A 260 18.91 -7.60 -25.27
N GLY A 261 20.22 -7.81 -25.10
CA GLY A 261 21.24 -7.32 -26.03
C GLY A 261 21.42 -5.80 -25.96
N LYS A 262 21.22 -5.23 -24.78
CA LYS A 262 21.31 -3.79 -24.50
C LYS A 262 22.65 -3.43 -23.86
N GLU A 263 23.05 -2.16 -24.03
CA GLU A 263 24.17 -1.59 -23.31
C GLU A 263 23.84 -1.48 -21.81
N TYR A 264 24.84 -1.64 -20.97
CA TYR A 264 24.70 -1.48 -19.51
C TYR A 264 25.55 -0.29 -19.02
N PRO A 265 25.04 0.58 -18.10
CA PRO A 265 23.66 0.65 -17.56
C PRO A 265 22.62 0.87 -18.67
N MET A 266 21.41 0.32 -18.48
CA MET A 266 20.35 0.43 -19.49
C MET A 266 19.70 1.83 -19.51
N SER A 267 19.15 2.20 -20.67
CA SER A 267 18.28 3.36 -20.79
C SER A 267 17.07 3.24 -19.88
N PHE A 268 16.60 4.36 -19.35
CA PHE A 268 15.37 4.43 -18.54
C PHE A 268 14.18 3.70 -19.22
N ALA A 269 14.00 3.92 -20.52
CA ALA A 269 12.91 3.31 -21.27
C ALA A 269 13.01 1.76 -21.36
N ASP A 270 14.20 1.19 -21.19
CA ASP A 270 14.43 -0.25 -21.34
C ASP A 270 14.34 -1.02 -20.02
N ASN A 271 14.39 -0.33 -18.87
CA ASN A 271 14.52 -0.98 -17.56
C ASN A 271 13.36 -1.91 -17.19
N GLN A 272 12.14 -1.61 -17.67
CA GLN A 272 10.96 -2.41 -17.36
C GLN A 272 10.72 -3.57 -18.34
N LEU A 273 11.47 -3.65 -19.44
CA LEU A 273 11.39 -4.78 -20.37
C LEU A 273 12.35 -5.88 -19.91
N GLU A 274 11.84 -7.05 -19.56
CA GLU A 274 12.66 -8.14 -19.05
C GLU A 274 13.05 -9.17 -20.10
N PHE A 275 12.21 -9.40 -21.11
CA PHE A 275 12.41 -10.40 -22.15
C PHE A 275 12.21 -9.80 -23.55
N ARG A 276 13.01 -10.26 -24.53
CA ARG A 276 12.90 -9.80 -25.94
C ARG A 276 11.52 -10.08 -26.55
N SER A 277 10.90 -11.18 -26.15
CA SER A 277 9.54 -11.55 -26.59
C SER A 277 8.43 -10.83 -25.82
N GLY A 278 8.78 -9.90 -24.92
CA GLY A 278 7.87 -9.19 -24.02
C GLY A 278 7.77 -9.83 -22.64
N ASN A 279 7.35 -9.03 -21.68
CA ASN A 279 7.10 -9.44 -20.30
C ASN A 279 5.95 -10.45 -20.22
N PRO A 280 5.87 -11.28 -19.17
CA PRO A 280 4.80 -12.26 -19.01
C PRO A 280 3.43 -11.60 -19.02
N ARG A 281 2.46 -12.25 -19.65
CA ARG A 281 1.07 -11.79 -19.72
C ARG A 281 0.14 -12.88 -19.23
N PRO A 282 -0.90 -12.52 -18.44
CA PRO A 282 -1.92 -13.47 -18.04
C PRO A 282 -2.68 -13.97 -19.27
N GLN A 283 -3.19 -15.19 -19.16
CA GLN A 283 -4.02 -15.79 -20.21
C GLN A 283 -5.51 -15.53 -19.97
N GLY A 284 -6.23 -15.34 -21.05
CA GLY A 284 -7.69 -15.23 -21.03
C GLY A 284 -8.20 -13.84 -20.69
N THR A 285 -9.44 -13.81 -20.23
CA THR A 285 -10.17 -12.61 -19.82
C THR A 285 -10.00 -12.36 -18.33
N PRO A 286 -10.39 -11.19 -17.81
CA PRO A 286 -10.47 -10.95 -16.37
C PRO A 286 -11.22 -12.03 -15.59
N ASN A 287 -12.31 -12.58 -16.16
CA ASN A 287 -13.06 -13.67 -15.54
C ASN A 287 -12.25 -14.98 -15.48
N ASP A 288 -11.41 -15.23 -16.48
CA ASP A 288 -10.52 -16.41 -16.47
C ASP A 288 -9.45 -16.26 -15.39
N ILE A 289 -8.91 -15.06 -15.18
CA ILE A 289 -7.97 -14.76 -14.08
C ILE A 289 -8.65 -14.99 -12.72
N LEU A 290 -9.87 -14.50 -12.52
CA LEU A 290 -10.63 -14.73 -11.29
C LEU A 290 -10.96 -16.22 -11.08
N ALA A 291 -11.25 -16.97 -12.14
CA ALA A 291 -11.49 -18.42 -12.06
C ALA A 291 -10.21 -19.18 -11.67
N GLN A 292 -9.04 -18.78 -12.16
CA GLN A 292 -7.76 -19.34 -11.73
C GLN A 292 -7.43 -18.93 -10.29
N GLY A 293 -7.73 -17.71 -9.88
CA GLY A 293 -7.66 -17.27 -8.48
C GLY A 293 -8.51 -18.14 -7.58
N LYS A 294 -9.77 -18.40 -7.96
CA LYS A 294 -10.67 -19.32 -7.23
C LYS A 294 -10.03 -20.70 -7.08
N LYS A 295 -9.50 -21.27 -8.15
CA LYS A 295 -8.83 -22.56 -8.12
C LYS A 295 -7.64 -22.55 -7.15
N PHE A 296 -6.80 -21.52 -7.20
CA PHE A 296 -5.68 -21.36 -6.28
C PHE A 296 -6.14 -21.36 -4.81
N TYR A 297 -7.12 -20.53 -4.45
CA TYR A 297 -7.61 -20.44 -3.08
C TYR A 297 -8.36 -21.69 -2.61
N ASP A 298 -9.06 -22.39 -3.53
CA ASP A 298 -9.70 -23.67 -3.23
C ASP A 298 -8.68 -24.78 -2.92
N GLU A 299 -7.53 -24.78 -3.57
CA GLU A 299 -6.49 -25.81 -3.44
C GLU A 299 -5.43 -25.48 -2.37
N LEU A 300 -5.29 -24.20 -1.98
CA LEU A 300 -4.30 -23.77 -0.99
C LEU A 300 -4.65 -24.26 0.41
N SER A 301 -5.86 -23.98 0.88
CA SER A 301 -6.36 -24.45 2.18
C SER A 301 -7.89 -24.39 2.27
N PRO A 302 -8.51 -25.16 3.21
CA PRO A 302 -9.95 -25.06 3.45
C PRO A 302 -10.41 -23.64 3.83
N GLU A 303 -9.59 -22.91 4.61
CA GLU A 303 -9.90 -21.55 5.06
C GLU A 303 -9.91 -20.57 3.88
N THR A 304 -8.91 -20.65 2.99
CA THR A 304 -8.83 -19.79 1.81
C THR A 304 -9.93 -20.10 0.80
N SER A 305 -10.35 -21.36 0.68
CA SER A 305 -11.50 -21.76 -0.15
C SER A 305 -12.79 -21.08 0.32
N VAL A 306 -13.12 -21.19 1.61
CA VAL A 306 -14.31 -20.54 2.17
C VAL A 306 -14.26 -19.04 1.98
N PHE A 307 -13.11 -18.43 2.26
CA PHE A 307 -12.89 -16.99 2.10
C PHE A 307 -13.15 -16.52 0.66
N PHE A 308 -12.46 -17.10 -0.33
CA PHE A 308 -12.52 -16.58 -1.70
C PHE A 308 -13.89 -16.85 -2.36
N ASN A 309 -14.53 -17.97 -2.04
CA ASN A 309 -15.92 -18.21 -2.45
C ASN A 309 -16.86 -17.15 -1.85
N THR A 310 -16.66 -16.77 -0.57
CA THR A 310 -17.40 -15.68 0.07
C THR A 310 -17.24 -14.37 -0.68
N MET A 311 -16.01 -14.05 -1.12
CA MET A 311 -15.73 -12.83 -1.90
C MET A 311 -16.50 -12.81 -3.24
N LEU A 312 -16.50 -13.93 -3.96
CA LEU A 312 -17.18 -14.04 -5.25
C LEU A 312 -18.72 -14.00 -5.10
N ASP A 313 -19.28 -14.80 -4.19
CA ASP A 313 -20.72 -14.89 -3.95
C ASP A 313 -21.29 -13.57 -3.40
N GLY A 314 -20.48 -12.82 -2.64
CA GLY A 314 -20.84 -11.54 -2.04
C GLY A 314 -20.66 -10.33 -2.95
N GLU A 315 -20.19 -10.50 -4.19
CA GLU A 315 -19.87 -9.38 -5.10
C GLU A 315 -18.85 -8.40 -4.44
N LEU A 316 -17.86 -8.95 -3.71
CA LEU A 316 -16.91 -8.18 -2.90
C LEU A 316 -15.62 -7.82 -3.66
N LEU A 317 -15.65 -7.88 -4.99
CA LEU A 317 -14.56 -7.48 -5.87
C LEU A 317 -15.08 -6.62 -7.03
N ASP A 318 -14.42 -5.49 -7.29
CA ASP A 318 -14.58 -4.71 -8.51
C ASP A 318 -13.20 -4.52 -9.16
N VAL A 319 -12.90 -5.33 -10.18
CA VAL A 319 -11.55 -5.42 -10.77
C VAL A 319 -11.45 -4.90 -12.20
N LEU A 320 -12.57 -4.65 -12.88
CA LEU A 320 -12.55 -4.21 -14.28
C LEU A 320 -12.19 -2.73 -14.39
N SER A 321 -11.28 -2.40 -15.30
CA SER A 321 -11.00 -1.01 -15.62
C SER A 321 -12.10 -0.42 -16.49
N THR A 322 -12.78 0.60 -16.00
CA THR A 322 -13.86 1.30 -16.68
C THR A 322 -13.61 2.80 -16.71
N GLU A 323 -14.23 3.50 -17.67
CA GLU A 323 -14.16 4.96 -17.74
C GLU A 323 -14.80 5.61 -16.52
N GLY A 324 -14.10 6.57 -15.91
CA GLY A 324 -14.54 7.26 -14.69
C GLY A 324 -14.21 6.54 -13.39
N LYS A 325 -13.59 5.35 -13.45
CA LYS A 325 -13.12 4.62 -12.28
C LYS A 325 -11.83 5.23 -11.75
N GLN A 326 -11.68 5.32 -10.44
CA GLN A 326 -10.45 5.76 -9.78
C GLN A 326 -9.28 4.84 -10.17
N SER A 327 -8.09 5.41 -10.36
CA SER A 327 -6.89 4.62 -10.65
C SER A 327 -6.35 3.90 -9.40
N GLY A 328 -5.57 2.83 -9.62
CA GLY A 328 -4.96 2.04 -8.54
C GLY A 328 -5.81 0.85 -8.10
N GLY A 329 -5.46 0.27 -6.96
CA GLY A 329 -6.13 -0.83 -6.30
C GLY A 329 -6.01 -0.67 -4.78
N TYR A 330 -6.94 -1.28 -4.04
CA TYR A 330 -6.91 -1.34 -2.58
C TYR A 330 -7.83 -2.45 -2.05
N CYS A 331 -7.56 -2.87 -0.83
CA CYS A 331 -8.46 -3.67 -0.03
C CYS A 331 -8.94 -2.85 1.18
N THR A 332 -10.23 -2.94 1.51
CA THR A 332 -10.82 -2.33 2.71
C THR A 332 -11.83 -3.26 3.37
N SER A 333 -12.34 -2.89 4.54
CA SER A 333 -13.35 -3.67 5.27
C SER A 333 -14.71 -2.97 5.27
N ILE A 334 -15.78 -3.77 5.20
CA ILE A 334 -17.15 -3.32 5.43
C ILE A 334 -17.59 -3.90 6.78
N ALA A 335 -17.27 -3.18 7.85
CA ALA A 335 -17.19 -3.69 9.21
C ALA A 335 -18.51 -4.24 9.76
N ASP A 336 -19.67 -3.60 9.50
CA ASP A 336 -21.00 -4.07 9.93
C ASP A 336 -21.35 -5.43 9.31
N TYR A 337 -20.83 -5.71 8.12
CA TYR A 337 -21.06 -6.96 7.39
C TYR A 337 -19.95 -8.01 7.63
N GLY A 338 -18.87 -7.64 8.31
CA GLY A 338 -17.75 -8.53 8.61
C GLY A 338 -17.05 -9.07 7.37
N VAL A 339 -16.98 -8.28 6.29
CA VAL A 339 -16.38 -8.68 5.01
C VAL A 339 -15.39 -7.64 4.50
N PRO A 340 -14.33 -8.07 3.80
CA PRO A 340 -13.48 -7.16 3.04
C PRO A 340 -14.06 -6.86 1.66
N PHE A 341 -13.51 -5.83 0.98
CA PHE A 341 -13.82 -5.49 -0.39
C PHE A 341 -12.51 -5.19 -1.15
N ILE A 342 -12.37 -5.72 -2.37
CA ILE A 342 -11.23 -5.51 -3.26
C ILE A 342 -11.64 -4.63 -4.43
N PHE A 343 -10.90 -3.54 -4.62
CA PHE A 343 -11.00 -2.62 -5.75
C PHE A 343 -9.72 -2.70 -6.58
N ALA A 344 -9.84 -2.81 -7.92
CA ALA A 344 -8.69 -2.88 -8.81
C ALA A 344 -9.01 -2.37 -10.23
N ASN A 345 -8.00 -2.33 -11.09
CA ASN A 345 -8.10 -1.88 -12.49
C ASN A 345 -7.29 -2.81 -13.40
N PHE A 346 -7.86 -3.93 -13.83
CA PHE A 346 -7.21 -4.87 -14.74
C PHE A 346 -6.91 -4.22 -16.09
N ASN A 347 -5.70 -4.43 -16.58
CA ASN A 347 -5.19 -3.83 -17.81
C ASN A 347 -4.50 -4.83 -18.79
N GLY A 348 -4.54 -6.13 -18.50
CA GLY A 348 -3.96 -7.20 -19.33
C GLY A 348 -2.46 -7.40 -19.13
N THR A 349 -1.88 -6.89 -18.05
CA THR A 349 -0.49 -7.13 -17.65
C THR A 349 -0.43 -8.17 -16.53
N GLN A 350 0.79 -8.65 -16.19
CA GLN A 350 1.00 -9.55 -15.04
C GLN A 350 0.43 -8.99 -13.74
N HIS A 351 0.36 -7.66 -13.63
CA HIS A 351 -0.19 -6.96 -12.47
C HIS A 351 -1.63 -7.37 -12.15
N ASP A 352 -2.43 -7.77 -13.14
CA ASP A 352 -3.79 -8.24 -12.90
C ASP A 352 -3.82 -9.50 -12.00
N VAL A 353 -2.82 -10.38 -12.17
CA VAL A 353 -2.67 -11.58 -11.33
C VAL A 353 -2.09 -11.22 -9.96
N GLU A 354 -1.08 -10.35 -9.95
CA GLU A 354 -0.50 -9.83 -8.70
C GLU A 354 -1.58 -9.18 -7.83
N VAL A 355 -2.47 -8.37 -8.39
CA VAL A 355 -3.61 -7.78 -7.67
C VAL A 355 -4.52 -8.85 -7.07
N VAL A 356 -4.88 -9.92 -7.81
CA VAL A 356 -5.74 -11.00 -7.29
C VAL A 356 -5.08 -11.70 -6.10
N THR A 357 -3.78 -11.84 -6.07
CA THR A 357 -3.04 -12.48 -4.99
C THR A 357 -2.71 -11.50 -3.87
N HIS A 358 -2.29 -10.29 -4.19
CA HIS A 358 -1.93 -9.23 -3.25
C HIS A 358 -3.15 -8.75 -2.45
N GLU A 359 -4.15 -8.19 -3.14
CA GLU A 359 -5.34 -7.64 -2.46
C GLU A 359 -6.12 -8.72 -1.73
N ALA A 360 -6.16 -9.94 -2.27
CA ALA A 360 -6.79 -11.04 -1.57
C ALA A 360 -5.96 -11.55 -0.37
N GLY A 361 -4.65 -11.31 -0.32
CA GLY A 361 -3.83 -11.51 0.86
C GLY A 361 -4.27 -10.59 2.01
N HIS A 362 -4.45 -9.30 1.73
CA HIS A 362 -5.05 -8.36 2.68
C HIS A 362 -6.46 -8.78 3.09
N ALA A 363 -7.31 -9.09 2.11
CA ALA A 363 -8.69 -9.47 2.35
C ALA A 363 -8.79 -10.73 3.21
N PHE A 364 -7.95 -11.74 2.97
CA PHE A 364 -7.92 -12.97 3.76
C PHE A 364 -7.50 -12.71 5.22
N ALA A 365 -6.52 -11.84 5.43
CA ALA A 365 -6.11 -11.46 6.78
C ALA A 365 -7.23 -10.72 7.53
N ALA A 366 -7.88 -9.75 6.90
CA ALA A 366 -9.02 -9.04 7.47
C ALA A 366 -10.20 -9.96 7.73
N TRP A 367 -10.53 -10.84 6.79
CA TRP A 367 -11.61 -11.82 6.93
C TRP A 367 -11.34 -12.80 8.08
N THR A 368 -10.09 -13.24 8.25
CA THR A 368 -9.68 -14.15 9.34
C THR A 368 -9.85 -13.49 10.71
N ASN A 369 -9.64 -12.18 10.79
CA ASN A 369 -9.66 -11.42 12.05
C ASN A 369 -10.92 -10.54 12.23
N ARG A 370 -11.94 -10.67 11.38
CA ARG A 370 -13.14 -9.80 11.33
C ARG A 370 -13.94 -9.70 12.62
N ASP A 371 -13.82 -10.70 13.50
CA ASP A 371 -14.55 -10.76 14.78
C ASP A 371 -13.71 -10.24 15.96
N ARG A 372 -12.52 -9.70 15.72
CA ARG A 372 -11.67 -9.19 16.80
C ARG A 372 -12.26 -7.96 17.46
N VAL A 373 -11.99 -7.89 18.75
CA VAL A 373 -12.30 -6.73 19.60
C VAL A 373 -10.99 -6.37 20.33
N PRO A 374 -10.58 -5.11 20.31
CA PRO A 374 -11.18 -3.98 19.59
C PRO A 374 -11.07 -4.13 18.05
N MET A 375 -11.92 -3.38 17.33
CA MET A 375 -11.96 -3.40 15.85
C MET A 375 -10.60 -3.04 15.23
N GLU A 376 -9.81 -2.19 15.88
CA GLU A 376 -8.46 -1.84 15.42
C GLU A 376 -7.54 -3.06 15.26
N TYR A 377 -7.81 -4.17 15.95
CA TYR A 377 -7.03 -5.40 15.85
C TYR A 377 -7.39 -6.30 14.65
N VAL A 378 -8.36 -5.90 13.84
CA VAL A 378 -8.64 -6.57 12.55
C VAL A 378 -7.45 -6.42 11.60
N TRP A 379 -6.83 -5.25 11.60
CA TRP A 379 -5.68 -4.91 10.77
C TRP A 379 -4.43 -4.71 11.64
N PRO A 380 -3.27 -5.29 11.29
CA PRO A 380 -2.01 -4.88 11.89
C PRO A 380 -1.59 -3.48 11.41
N SER A 381 -0.42 -3.02 11.85
CA SER A 381 0.23 -1.83 11.26
C SER A 381 0.44 -1.99 9.74
N MET A 382 0.67 -0.88 9.04
CA MET A 382 0.70 -0.87 7.58
C MET A 382 1.72 -1.84 6.99
N GLU A 383 2.95 -1.85 7.51
CA GLU A 383 3.98 -2.81 7.12
C GLU A 383 3.55 -4.25 7.43
N GLY A 384 2.83 -4.45 8.52
CA GLY A 384 2.25 -5.76 8.88
C GLY A 384 1.18 -6.22 7.90
N CYS A 385 0.37 -5.31 7.37
CA CYS A 385 -0.61 -5.59 6.32
C CYS A 385 0.07 -6.06 5.03
N GLU A 386 1.16 -5.39 4.62
CA GLU A 386 1.87 -5.72 3.39
C GLU A 386 2.60 -7.07 3.46
N VAL A 387 2.93 -7.56 4.65
CA VAL A 387 3.44 -8.94 4.80
C VAL A 387 2.39 -9.96 4.35
N HIS A 388 1.10 -9.73 4.65
CA HIS A 388 0.03 -10.63 4.22
C HIS A 388 -0.10 -10.69 2.70
N SER A 389 -0.14 -9.54 2.06
CA SER A 389 -0.35 -9.41 0.62
C SER A 389 0.82 -9.95 -0.18
N MET A 390 2.03 -9.44 0.06
CA MET A 390 3.24 -9.82 -0.67
C MET A 390 3.64 -11.29 -0.45
N SER A 391 3.32 -11.88 0.72
CA SER A 391 3.56 -13.30 0.94
C SER A 391 2.56 -14.18 0.19
N MET A 392 1.30 -13.76 0.08
CA MET A 392 0.28 -14.51 -0.66
C MET A 392 0.62 -14.63 -2.15
N GLU A 393 1.28 -13.62 -2.72
CA GLU A 393 1.79 -13.67 -4.09
C GLU A 393 2.75 -14.85 -4.29
N PHE A 394 3.68 -15.09 -3.35
CA PHE A 394 4.61 -16.22 -3.40
C PHE A 394 3.91 -17.57 -3.17
N PHE A 395 2.88 -17.63 -2.32
CA PHE A 395 2.09 -18.85 -2.15
C PHE A 395 1.33 -19.23 -3.43
N ALA A 396 1.03 -18.28 -4.32
CA ALA A 396 0.36 -18.52 -5.60
C ALA A 396 1.29 -19.05 -6.71
N GLU A 397 2.62 -18.97 -6.58
CA GLU A 397 3.59 -19.39 -7.61
C GLU A 397 3.37 -20.80 -8.16
N PRO A 398 3.00 -21.83 -7.36
CA PRO A 398 2.72 -23.16 -7.89
C PRO A 398 1.56 -23.25 -8.89
N TRP A 399 0.70 -22.24 -8.96
CA TRP A 399 -0.43 -22.12 -9.90
C TRP A 399 -0.13 -21.19 -11.09
N ALA A 400 1.11 -20.75 -11.25
CA ALA A 400 1.52 -19.83 -12.32
C ALA A 400 1.14 -20.33 -13.71
N ASP A 401 1.22 -21.65 -13.97
CA ASP A 401 0.78 -22.24 -15.25
C ASP A 401 -0.68 -21.96 -15.59
N GLY A 402 -1.56 -21.92 -14.59
CA GLY A 402 -2.96 -21.61 -14.77
C GLY A 402 -3.23 -20.16 -15.11
N PHE A 403 -2.44 -19.25 -14.58
CA PHE A 403 -2.54 -17.80 -14.85
C PHE A 403 -1.84 -17.39 -16.14
N PHE A 404 -0.65 -17.91 -16.40
CA PHE A 404 0.26 -17.41 -17.44
C PHE A 404 0.52 -18.41 -18.57
N GLY A 405 0.14 -19.69 -18.43
CA GLY A 405 0.40 -20.73 -19.45
C GLY A 405 1.85 -20.76 -19.89
N PRO A 406 2.15 -20.55 -21.20
CA PRO A 406 3.54 -20.58 -21.70
C PRO A 406 4.46 -19.53 -21.06
N ASP A 407 3.93 -18.45 -20.52
CA ASP A 407 4.69 -17.38 -19.87
C ASP A 407 4.90 -17.62 -18.36
N ALA A 408 4.40 -18.73 -17.80
CA ALA A 408 4.52 -19.01 -16.36
C ALA A 408 5.98 -18.99 -15.87
N LYS A 409 6.90 -19.55 -16.64
CA LYS A 409 8.33 -19.55 -16.30
C LYS A 409 8.93 -18.14 -16.33
N LYS A 410 8.49 -17.27 -17.26
CA LYS A 410 8.88 -15.86 -17.26
C LYS A 410 8.36 -15.17 -16.02
N PHE A 411 7.07 -15.39 -15.67
CA PHE A 411 6.46 -14.82 -14.48
C PHE A 411 7.22 -15.17 -13.22
N LEU A 412 7.54 -16.45 -12.98
CA LEU A 412 8.28 -16.89 -11.79
C LEU A 412 9.64 -16.20 -11.66
N TYR A 413 10.35 -16.00 -12.79
CA TYR A 413 11.60 -15.24 -12.78
C TYR A 413 11.36 -13.75 -12.50
N SER A 414 10.40 -13.13 -13.20
CA SER A 414 10.06 -11.71 -13.05
C SER A 414 9.59 -11.39 -11.65
N HIS A 415 8.75 -12.24 -11.06
CA HIS A 415 8.20 -12.04 -9.73
C HIS A 415 9.30 -12.02 -8.67
N LEU A 416 10.19 -13.02 -8.65
CA LEU A 416 11.31 -13.04 -7.71
C LEU A 416 12.31 -11.90 -7.95
N SER A 417 12.67 -11.63 -9.21
CA SER A 417 13.58 -10.53 -9.53
C SER A 417 12.96 -9.18 -9.21
N GLY A 418 11.66 -9.01 -9.48
CA GLY A 418 10.87 -7.83 -9.15
C GLY A 418 10.83 -7.56 -7.65
N ALA A 419 10.58 -8.60 -6.84
CA ALA A 419 10.59 -8.51 -5.38
C ALA A 419 11.92 -7.97 -4.82
N LEU A 420 13.06 -8.40 -5.39
CA LEU A 420 14.37 -7.88 -5.02
C LEU A 420 14.61 -6.45 -5.51
N THR A 421 14.27 -6.16 -6.76
CA THR A 421 14.59 -4.87 -7.39
C THR A 421 13.64 -3.75 -7.00
N PHE A 422 12.48 -4.08 -6.44
CA PHE A 422 11.52 -3.12 -5.87
C PHE A 422 12.06 -2.44 -4.62
N ILE A 423 12.73 -3.17 -3.71
CA ILE A 423 13.17 -2.65 -2.41
C ILE A 423 14.09 -1.43 -2.54
N PRO A 424 15.11 -1.39 -3.43
CA PRO A 424 15.90 -0.18 -3.65
C PRO A 424 15.06 1.03 -4.09
N TYR A 425 14.08 0.84 -4.97
CA TYR A 425 13.20 1.92 -5.40
C TYR A 425 12.33 2.44 -4.25
N GLY A 426 11.69 1.55 -3.50
CA GLY A 426 10.86 1.96 -2.36
C GLY A 426 11.67 2.66 -1.26
N THR A 427 12.91 2.20 -1.05
CA THR A 427 13.85 2.81 -0.12
C THR A 427 14.29 4.20 -0.58
N LEU A 428 14.48 4.40 -1.90
CA LEU A 428 14.73 5.71 -2.50
C LEU A 428 13.56 6.67 -2.26
N VAL A 429 12.33 6.21 -2.45
CA VAL A 429 11.11 7.00 -2.21
C VAL A 429 11.04 7.49 -0.75
N ASP A 430 11.37 6.64 0.20
CA ASP A 430 11.42 7.02 1.62
C ASP A 430 12.54 8.04 1.90
N HIS A 431 13.75 7.77 1.41
CA HIS A 431 14.90 8.66 1.62
C HIS A 431 14.63 10.05 1.05
N PHE A 432 14.06 10.13 -0.15
CA PHE A 432 13.65 11.39 -0.77
C PHE A 432 12.72 12.20 0.13
N GLN A 433 11.73 11.56 0.74
CA GLN A 433 10.79 12.24 1.63
C GLN A 433 11.48 12.74 2.91
N HIS A 434 12.42 11.97 3.47
CA HIS A 434 13.21 12.43 4.61
C HIS A 434 14.02 13.69 4.27
N GLU A 435 14.67 13.74 3.09
CA GLU A 435 15.41 14.92 2.63
C GLU A 435 14.50 16.14 2.46
N VAL A 436 13.32 15.95 1.85
CA VAL A 436 12.36 17.05 1.62
C VAL A 436 11.81 17.58 2.94
N TYR A 437 11.37 16.72 3.86
CA TYR A 437 10.80 17.18 5.14
C TYR A 437 11.86 17.68 6.15
N ALA A 438 13.13 17.33 5.97
CA ALA A 438 14.23 17.96 6.68
C ALA A 438 14.52 19.38 6.17
N ASN A 439 14.15 19.69 4.92
CA ASN A 439 14.40 20.97 4.24
C ASN A 439 13.12 21.42 3.49
N PRO A 440 12.06 21.82 4.21
CA PRO A 440 10.74 22.11 3.60
C PRO A 440 10.76 23.26 2.60
N ASP A 441 11.74 24.17 2.67
CA ASP A 441 11.91 25.32 1.79
C ASP A 441 12.63 24.98 0.46
N MET A 442 12.90 23.70 0.17
CA MET A 442 13.46 23.29 -1.11
C MET A 442 12.58 23.77 -2.26
N THR A 443 13.19 24.38 -3.27
CA THR A 443 12.51 24.65 -4.54
C THR A 443 12.23 23.36 -5.31
N PRO A 444 11.27 23.34 -6.25
CA PRO A 444 11.03 22.18 -7.11
C PRO A 444 12.31 21.67 -7.80
N ALA A 445 13.16 22.56 -8.31
CA ALA A 445 14.43 22.19 -8.94
C ALA A 445 15.40 21.48 -7.98
N GLN A 446 15.45 21.91 -6.71
CA GLN A 446 16.27 21.24 -5.69
C GLN A 446 15.72 19.84 -5.37
N ARG A 447 14.39 19.66 -5.26
CA ARG A 447 13.77 18.36 -5.08
C ARG A 447 14.08 17.41 -6.24
N HIS A 448 14.03 17.89 -7.49
CA HIS A 448 14.40 17.09 -8.66
C HIS A 448 15.89 16.69 -8.64
N ALA A 449 16.76 17.59 -8.19
CA ALA A 449 18.19 17.29 -8.05
C ALA A 449 18.44 16.21 -6.98
N VAL A 450 17.80 16.30 -5.80
CA VAL A 450 17.87 15.29 -4.74
C VAL A 450 17.39 13.93 -5.25
N TRP A 451 16.25 13.88 -5.95
CA TRP A 451 15.75 12.64 -6.53
C TRP A 451 16.76 12.01 -7.50
N LYS A 452 17.36 12.82 -8.36
CA LYS A 452 18.35 12.36 -9.34
C LYS A 452 19.62 11.83 -8.68
N GLU A 453 20.08 12.47 -7.60
CA GLU A 453 21.21 12.00 -6.80
C GLU A 453 20.90 10.63 -6.16
N LEU A 454 19.73 10.51 -5.53
CA LEU A 454 19.30 9.26 -4.90
C LEU A 454 19.09 8.13 -5.89
N LEU A 455 18.64 8.42 -7.13
CA LEU A 455 18.60 7.42 -8.20
C LEU A 455 20.00 6.82 -8.46
N GLY A 456 21.05 7.64 -8.45
CA GLY A 456 22.43 7.16 -8.59
C GLY A 456 22.89 6.25 -7.45
N VAL A 457 22.36 6.43 -6.24
CA VAL A 457 22.66 5.60 -5.06
C VAL A 457 21.92 4.27 -5.08
N TYR A 458 20.60 4.32 -5.32
CA TYR A 458 19.72 3.16 -5.17
C TYR A 458 19.48 2.38 -6.45
N MET A 459 19.64 3.02 -7.62
CA MET A 459 19.36 2.42 -8.93
C MET A 459 20.48 2.71 -9.96
N PRO A 460 21.76 2.35 -9.65
CA PRO A 460 22.91 2.69 -10.50
C PRO A 460 22.89 2.00 -11.88
N TRP A 461 22.01 1.04 -12.09
CA TRP A 461 21.81 0.32 -13.35
C TRP A 461 21.02 1.06 -14.41
N MET A 462 20.52 2.27 -14.10
CA MET A 462 19.61 3.01 -14.96
C MET A 462 20.22 4.33 -15.41
N ARG A 463 20.16 4.62 -16.72
CA ARG A 463 20.49 5.93 -17.28
C ARG A 463 19.23 6.74 -17.55
N LEU A 464 19.22 7.99 -17.13
CA LEU A 464 18.16 8.96 -17.48
C LEU A 464 18.46 9.60 -18.84
N ASP A 465 18.45 8.83 -19.89
CA ASP A 465 18.74 9.24 -21.27
C ASP A 465 17.49 9.15 -22.18
N GLY A 466 17.69 9.35 -23.49
CA GLY A 466 16.65 9.21 -24.50
C GLY A 466 15.77 10.44 -24.66
N ASP A 467 16.11 11.57 -24.05
CA ASP A 467 15.37 12.83 -24.10
C ASP A 467 13.87 12.63 -23.79
N ILE A 468 13.60 11.86 -22.74
CA ILE A 468 12.25 11.59 -22.28
C ILE A 468 11.81 12.76 -21.39
N PRO A 469 10.84 13.58 -21.84
CA PRO A 469 10.35 14.69 -21.03
C PRO A 469 10.03 14.26 -19.60
N PHE A 470 10.20 15.13 -18.61
CA PHE A 470 9.95 14.86 -17.20
C PHE A 470 10.93 13.86 -16.56
N TYR A 471 11.07 12.66 -17.11
CA TYR A 471 11.91 11.60 -16.51
C TYR A 471 13.40 11.91 -16.58
N SER A 472 13.89 12.36 -17.74
CA SER A 472 15.31 12.69 -17.92
C SER A 472 15.78 13.87 -17.07
N GLU A 473 14.85 14.68 -16.60
CA GLU A 473 15.10 15.87 -15.77
C GLU A 473 15.07 15.57 -14.26
N GLY A 474 14.77 14.32 -13.85
CA GLY A 474 14.70 13.90 -12.45
C GLY A 474 13.36 14.19 -11.76
N GLN A 475 12.29 14.36 -12.53
CA GLN A 475 10.95 14.68 -12.06
C GLN A 475 10.10 13.44 -11.75
N GLY A 476 10.60 12.25 -12.06
CA GLY A 476 9.86 10.97 -11.98
C GLY A 476 9.25 10.63 -10.63
N TRP A 477 9.66 11.25 -9.53
CA TRP A 477 9.06 11.09 -8.21
C TRP A 477 7.61 11.58 -8.16
N GLN A 478 7.25 12.57 -8.98
CA GLN A 478 5.91 13.19 -8.97
C GLN A 478 4.81 12.25 -9.45
N ARG A 479 5.15 11.17 -10.14
CA ARG A 479 4.19 10.12 -10.52
C ARG A 479 3.82 9.20 -9.35
N GLN A 480 4.64 9.20 -8.27
CA GLN A 480 4.43 8.35 -7.11
C GLN A 480 3.41 8.98 -6.16
N HIS A 481 2.14 8.60 -6.31
CA HIS A 481 1.04 9.23 -5.56
C HIS A 481 1.21 9.15 -4.05
N HIS A 482 1.85 8.12 -3.52
CA HIS A 482 2.12 8.00 -2.08
C HIS A 482 2.93 9.18 -1.50
N ILE A 483 3.83 9.78 -2.30
CA ILE A 483 4.58 10.97 -1.89
C ILE A 483 3.63 12.13 -1.59
N TYR A 484 2.54 12.26 -2.37
CA TYR A 484 1.52 13.28 -2.19
C TYR A 484 0.51 12.92 -1.11
N SER A 485 -0.04 11.69 -1.15
CA SER A 485 -1.20 11.29 -0.34
C SER A 485 -0.86 10.60 0.98
N SER A 486 0.25 9.88 1.05
CA SER A 486 0.59 9.01 2.19
C SER A 486 2.08 9.08 2.52
N PRO A 487 2.58 10.24 2.99
CA PRO A 487 4.00 10.44 3.23
C PRO A 487 4.54 9.44 4.27
N PHE A 488 5.75 8.94 3.99
CA PHE A 488 6.47 7.90 4.75
C PHE A 488 5.85 6.48 4.70
N TYR A 489 4.75 6.25 3.96
CA TYR A 489 4.17 4.91 3.86
C TYR A 489 5.04 3.96 3.04
N TYR A 490 5.70 4.45 1.98
CA TYR A 490 6.29 3.58 0.95
C TYR A 490 7.39 2.63 1.47
N ILE A 491 8.06 2.97 2.55
CA ILE A 491 9.07 2.09 3.18
C ILE A 491 8.44 0.81 3.77
N ASP A 492 7.17 0.86 4.15
CA ASP A 492 6.46 -0.25 4.77
C ASP A 492 6.38 -1.43 3.80
N TYR A 493 6.22 -1.17 2.48
CA TYR A 493 6.35 -2.18 1.43
C TYR A 493 7.74 -2.84 1.40
N CYS A 494 8.81 -2.07 1.62
CA CYS A 494 10.18 -2.60 1.61
C CYS A 494 10.45 -3.51 2.81
N LEU A 495 9.96 -3.10 3.99
CA LEU A 495 10.03 -3.91 5.20
C LEU A 495 9.27 -5.22 5.02
N ALA A 496 8.03 -5.12 4.53
CA ALA A 496 7.18 -6.27 4.28
C ALA A 496 7.75 -7.20 3.19
N GLN A 497 8.30 -6.63 2.09
CA GLN A 497 8.92 -7.43 1.03
C GLN A 497 10.13 -8.21 1.55
N THR A 498 10.91 -7.63 2.46
CA THR A 498 12.01 -8.34 3.13
C THR A 498 11.50 -9.53 3.94
N VAL A 499 10.35 -9.40 4.60
CA VAL A 499 9.71 -10.49 5.35
C VAL A 499 9.09 -11.51 4.40
N SER A 500 8.41 -11.09 3.34
CA SER A 500 7.78 -12.02 2.38
C SER A 500 8.80 -12.87 1.63
N LEU A 501 10.02 -12.36 1.41
CA LEU A 501 11.13 -13.14 0.88
C LEU A 501 11.59 -14.26 1.84
N GLN A 502 11.37 -14.13 3.15
CA GLN A 502 11.58 -15.25 4.09
C GLN A 502 10.53 -16.35 3.84
N PHE A 503 9.26 -15.99 3.66
CA PHE A 503 8.21 -16.95 3.28
C PHE A 503 8.52 -17.62 1.95
N TRP A 504 8.95 -16.84 0.93
CA TRP A 504 9.40 -17.41 -0.33
C TRP A 504 10.49 -18.46 -0.13
N ALA A 505 11.54 -18.18 0.66
CA ALA A 505 12.60 -19.12 0.95
C ALA A 505 12.11 -20.39 1.70
N MET A 506 11.17 -20.24 2.63
CA MET A 506 10.53 -21.36 3.31
C MET A 506 9.70 -22.20 2.33
N ILE A 507 8.95 -21.56 1.41
CA ILE A 507 8.12 -22.24 0.38
C ILE A 507 9.00 -23.12 -0.51
N GLN A 508 10.21 -22.68 -0.87
CA GLN A 508 11.13 -23.48 -1.67
C GLN A 508 11.62 -24.76 -0.96
N THR A 509 11.54 -24.79 0.37
CA THR A 509 12.01 -25.92 1.19
C THR A 509 10.83 -26.81 1.64
N ASP A 510 9.83 -26.21 2.25
CA ASP A 510 8.63 -26.88 2.76
C ASP A 510 7.44 -25.90 2.76
N ARG A 511 6.63 -25.96 1.71
CA ARG A 511 5.46 -25.10 1.52
C ARG A 511 4.43 -25.25 2.64
N LYS A 512 4.25 -26.48 3.16
CA LYS A 512 3.28 -26.71 4.23
C LYS A 512 3.72 -26.03 5.52
N ASN A 513 4.97 -26.16 5.88
CA ASN A 513 5.54 -25.47 7.03
C ASN A 513 5.48 -23.95 6.85
N ALA A 514 5.81 -23.44 5.64
CA ALA A 514 5.68 -22.01 5.34
C ALA A 514 4.23 -21.51 5.54
N TRP A 515 3.24 -22.29 5.14
CA TRP A 515 1.82 -21.96 5.35
C TRP A 515 1.44 -21.93 6.83
N GLU A 516 1.96 -22.86 7.64
CA GLU A 516 1.74 -22.87 9.09
C GLU A 516 2.30 -21.60 9.75
N HIS A 517 3.50 -21.15 9.36
CA HIS A 517 4.10 -19.88 9.79
C HIS A 517 3.27 -18.67 9.33
N TYR A 518 2.80 -18.67 8.07
CA TYR A 518 1.96 -17.60 7.54
C TYR A 518 0.62 -17.51 8.31
N MET A 519 -0.01 -18.63 8.59
CA MET A 519 -1.24 -18.66 9.38
C MET A 519 -1.01 -18.29 10.85
N ALA A 520 0.16 -18.63 11.42
CA ALA A 520 0.54 -18.16 12.76
C ALA A 520 0.72 -16.65 12.80
N TYR A 521 1.24 -16.05 11.73
CA TYR A 521 1.31 -14.59 11.56
C TYR A 521 -0.10 -14.00 11.40
N THR A 522 -0.87 -14.51 10.44
CA THR A 522 -2.19 -13.98 10.05
C THR A 522 -3.21 -14.00 11.21
N ARG A 523 -3.25 -15.09 11.96
CA ARG A 523 -4.20 -15.25 13.08
C ARG A 523 -3.96 -14.31 14.26
N GLN A 524 -2.84 -13.60 14.31
CA GLN A 524 -2.59 -12.58 15.34
C GLN A 524 -3.35 -11.28 15.08
N GLY A 525 -3.72 -11.01 13.82
CA GLY A 525 -4.29 -9.70 13.41
C GLY A 525 -3.37 -8.57 13.83
N GLY A 526 -3.94 -7.45 14.25
CA GLY A 526 -3.23 -6.28 14.79
C GLY A 526 -3.09 -6.27 16.32
N SER A 527 -3.07 -7.44 16.98
CA SER A 527 -3.05 -7.51 18.45
C SER A 527 -1.67 -7.35 19.10
N ARG A 528 -0.63 -7.21 18.29
CA ARG A 528 0.76 -7.00 18.73
C ARG A 528 1.46 -6.01 17.81
N VAL A 529 2.54 -5.40 18.29
CA VAL A 529 3.42 -4.58 17.44
C VAL A 529 4.09 -5.44 16.37
N PHE A 530 4.46 -4.83 15.25
CA PHE A 530 4.98 -5.53 14.07
C PHE A 530 6.12 -6.50 14.39
N THR A 531 7.12 -6.06 15.16
CA THR A 531 8.28 -6.90 15.50
C THR A 531 7.91 -8.11 16.37
N GLU A 532 6.87 -8.01 17.20
CA GLU A 532 6.36 -9.14 17.98
C GLU A 532 5.53 -10.11 17.12
N LEU A 533 4.73 -9.58 16.16
CA LEU A 533 4.00 -10.42 15.19
C LEU A 533 4.96 -11.34 14.44
N LEU A 534 6.09 -10.78 13.96
CA LEU A 534 7.12 -11.56 13.26
C LEU A 534 7.74 -12.63 14.17
N LYS A 535 8.19 -12.23 15.36
CA LYS A 535 8.82 -13.14 16.32
C LYS A 535 7.90 -14.31 16.69
N ASN A 536 6.62 -14.03 16.96
CA ASN A 536 5.64 -15.05 17.33
C ASN A 536 5.35 -16.02 16.17
N ALA A 537 5.54 -15.59 14.94
CA ALA A 537 5.43 -16.40 13.73
C ALA A 537 6.75 -17.10 13.34
N GLY A 538 7.83 -16.92 14.12
CA GLY A 538 9.13 -17.51 13.84
C GLY A 538 9.89 -16.86 12.67
N LEU A 539 9.63 -15.56 12.43
CA LEU A 539 10.25 -14.75 11.38
C LEU A 539 11.28 -13.79 11.98
N GLU A 540 12.30 -13.46 11.18
CA GLU A 540 13.30 -12.47 11.53
C GLU A 540 12.81 -11.05 11.21
N SER A 541 13.26 -10.08 12.02
CA SER A 541 12.94 -8.67 11.81
C SER A 541 13.69 -8.11 10.59
N PRO A 542 13.03 -7.34 9.70
CA PRO A 542 13.70 -6.68 8.58
C PRO A 542 14.73 -5.62 9.01
N PHE A 543 14.66 -5.16 10.27
CA PHE A 543 15.66 -4.24 10.85
C PHE A 543 16.97 -4.94 11.26
N ASP A 544 17.02 -6.27 11.26
CA ASP A 544 18.27 -7.03 11.39
C ASP A 544 18.93 -7.15 10.01
N GLU A 545 20.13 -6.58 9.85
CA GLU A 545 20.84 -6.65 8.57
C GLU A 545 21.16 -8.10 8.13
N ASN A 546 21.20 -9.07 9.06
CA ASN A 546 21.40 -10.47 8.74
C ASN A 546 20.17 -11.05 8.02
N CYS A 547 18.95 -10.63 8.38
CA CYS A 547 17.72 -11.00 7.69
C CYS A 547 17.81 -10.58 6.22
N LEU A 548 18.02 -9.29 5.95
CA LEU A 548 18.12 -8.78 4.58
C LEU A 548 19.23 -9.47 3.79
N ARG A 549 20.42 -9.65 4.39
CA ARG A 549 21.53 -10.35 3.77
C ARG A 549 21.17 -11.81 3.43
N GLY A 550 20.50 -12.51 4.33
CA GLY A 550 20.08 -13.91 4.14
C GLY A 550 19.11 -14.06 2.98
N VAL A 551 18.05 -13.25 2.93
CA VAL A 551 17.06 -13.31 1.84
C VAL A 551 17.66 -12.89 0.49
N CYS A 552 18.55 -11.89 0.48
CA CYS A 552 19.29 -11.50 -0.74
C CYS A 552 20.15 -12.63 -1.28
N GLN A 553 20.87 -13.34 -0.41
CA GLN A 553 21.72 -14.48 -0.82
C GLN A 553 20.88 -15.63 -1.38
N ALA A 554 19.77 -15.99 -0.71
CA ALA A 554 18.88 -17.06 -1.15
C ALA A 554 18.25 -16.76 -2.52
N ALA A 555 17.69 -15.56 -2.67
CA ALA A 555 17.04 -15.13 -3.89
C ALA A 555 18.04 -14.98 -5.06
N SER A 556 19.22 -14.39 -4.81
CA SER A 556 20.30 -14.31 -5.82
C SER A 556 20.72 -15.69 -6.31
N ALA A 557 20.95 -16.65 -5.40
CA ALA A 557 21.33 -18.01 -5.77
C ALA A 557 20.25 -18.72 -6.61
N CYS A 558 18.98 -18.49 -6.32
CA CYS A 558 17.86 -19.00 -7.11
C CYS A 558 17.86 -18.39 -8.52
N LEU A 559 17.96 -17.06 -8.64
CA LEU A 559 17.99 -16.36 -9.92
C LEU A 559 19.23 -16.74 -10.75
N ASP A 560 20.38 -17.01 -10.10
CA ASP A 560 21.62 -17.46 -10.75
C ASP A 560 21.48 -18.84 -11.37
N SER A 561 20.73 -19.72 -10.73
CA SER A 561 20.47 -21.09 -11.19
C SER A 561 19.21 -21.23 -12.04
N PHE A 562 18.43 -20.16 -12.20
CA PHE A 562 17.17 -20.19 -12.92
C PHE A 562 17.40 -20.51 -14.41
N ASP A 563 16.77 -21.58 -14.88
CA ASP A 563 16.89 -21.98 -16.29
C ASP A 563 16.01 -21.10 -17.20
N LEU A 564 16.66 -20.14 -17.87
CA LEU A 564 16.04 -19.26 -18.87
C LEU A 564 16.13 -19.81 -20.32
N THR A 565 16.52 -21.08 -20.51
CA THR A 565 16.63 -21.69 -21.85
C THR A 565 15.25 -21.71 -22.52
N GLY A 566 15.20 -21.20 -23.76
CA GLY A 566 13.95 -21.11 -24.53
C GLY A 566 13.04 -19.94 -24.15
N ILE A 567 13.44 -19.11 -23.21
CA ILE A 567 12.73 -17.88 -22.83
C ILE A 567 13.50 -16.70 -23.42
N ILE A 568 13.03 -16.16 -24.52
CA ILE A 568 13.69 -15.05 -25.24
C ILE A 568 12.78 -13.85 -25.25
#